data_2d8f83966dd13dc6fd80cb4b7def60b8
#
_entry.id   2d8f83966dd13dc6fd80cb4b7def60b8
#
_cell.length_a   1.000
_cell.length_b   1.000
_cell.length_c   1.000
_cell.angle_alpha   90.00
_cell.angle_beta   90.00
_cell.angle_gamma   90.00
#
_symmetry.space_group_name_H-M   'P 1'
#
loop_
_entity.id
_entity.type
_entity.pdbx_description
1 polymer ?
#
loop_
_entity_poly.entity_id
_entity_poly.type
_entity_poly.pdbx_seq_one_letter_code
_entity_poly.pdbx_strand_id
1 'polypeptide(L)'
;MRYIPILAGVLTLATGLAQAATPADVCTNLGAARTALVTLLDEADATKQNGYVEQIKTATAAVDANLAAMASGPDAAKVNAFKPTWDLFKATRDGEIVPAIKAGDTAKAKELATKVQAGRLKEMKAAMGCN
;
A
#
# COMPACT_ATOMS: atom_id res chain seq x y z
N MET A 1 -58.23 4.54 31.07
CA MET A 1 -57.61 3.96 29.87
C MET A 1 -56.42 4.83 29.48
N ARG A 2 -55.22 4.36 29.72
CA ARG A 2 -54.00 5.05 29.33
C ARG A 2 -53.42 4.30 28.17
N TYR A 3 -53.40 4.92 26.97
CA TYR A 3 -52.70 4.42 25.81
C TYR A 3 -51.24 4.80 25.94
N ILE A 4 -50.34 3.80 25.97
CA ILE A 4 -48.92 3.98 25.89
C ILE A 4 -48.57 3.81 24.41
N PRO A 5 -48.01 4.82 23.73
CA PRO A 5 -47.48 4.61 22.38
C PRO A 5 -46.16 3.86 22.48
N ILE A 6 -46.13 2.65 21.93
CA ILE A 6 -44.91 1.91 21.73
C ILE A 6 -44.14 2.62 20.59
N LEU A 7 -43.14 3.37 20.93
CA LEU A 7 -42.12 3.84 19.98
C LEU A 7 -41.32 2.62 19.53
N ALA A 8 -41.67 2.07 18.39
CA ALA A 8 -40.81 1.14 17.69
C ALA A 8 -39.59 1.90 17.19
N GLY A 9 -38.50 1.79 17.93
CA GLY A 9 -37.19 2.26 17.48
C GLY A 9 -36.77 1.44 16.25
N VAL A 10 -36.84 2.05 15.09
CA VAL A 10 -36.21 1.48 13.89
C VAL A 10 -34.71 1.56 14.11
N LEU A 11 -34.11 0.46 14.54
CA LEU A 11 -32.67 0.28 14.54
C LEU A 11 -32.24 0.11 13.07
N THR A 12 -31.94 1.21 12.41
CA THR A 12 -31.24 1.16 11.13
C THR A 12 -29.84 0.65 11.43
N LEU A 13 -29.63 -0.64 11.30
CA LEU A 13 -28.31 -1.23 11.12
C LEU A 13 -27.78 -0.64 9.81
N ALA A 14 -26.96 0.41 9.92
CA ALA A 14 -26.08 0.78 8.85
C ALA A 14 -25.07 -0.35 8.71
N THR A 15 -25.40 -1.38 7.93
CA THR A 15 -24.40 -2.29 7.40
C THR A 15 -23.53 -1.43 6.49
N GLY A 16 -22.39 -0.95 7.02
CA GLY A 16 -21.35 -0.41 6.19
C GLY A 16 -20.99 -1.50 5.20
N LEU A 17 -21.45 -1.35 3.95
CA LEU A 17 -20.93 -2.15 2.85
C LEU A 17 -19.43 -1.86 2.82
N ALA A 18 -18.65 -2.76 3.42
CA ALA A 18 -17.22 -2.80 3.18
C ALA A 18 -17.08 -2.97 1.67
N GLN A 19 -16.72 -1.91 0.97
CA GLN A 19 -16.45 -1.99 -0.45
C GLN A 19 -15.34 -3.01 -0.63
N ALA A 20 -15.58 -4.03 -1.45
CA ALA A 20 -14.59 -5.01 -1.82
C ALA A 20 -13.38 -4.27 -2.40
N ALA A 21 -12.17 -4.63 -1.97
CA ALA A 21 -10.94 -4.09 -2.52
C ALA A 21 -10.88 -4.33 -4.04
N THR A 22 -10.40 -3.33 -4.77
CA THR A 22 -10.32 -3.34 -6.22
C THR A 22 -8.86 -3.20 -6.68
N PRO A 23 -8.54 -3.55 -7.94
CA PRO A 23 -7.23 -3.23 -8.52
C PRO A 23 -6.86 -1.75 -8.42
N ALA A 24 -7.83 -0.84 -8.54
CA ALA A 24 -7.62 0.59 -8.38
C ALA A 24 -7.13 0.96 -6.98
N ASP A 25 -7.63 0.29 -5.94
CA ASP A 25 -7.17 0.48 -4.55
C ASP A 25 -5.70 0.08 -4.39
N VAL A 26 -5.31 -1.05 -4.97
CA VAL A 26 -3.91 -1.49 -4.99
C VAL A 26 -3.03 -0.46 -5.70
N CYS A 27 -3.45 0.02 -6.86
CA CYS A 27 -2.71 1.03 -7.64
C CYS A 27 -2.52 2.33 -6.83
N THR A 28 -3.57 2.81 -6.16
CA THR A 28 -3.52 4.02 -5.33
C THR A 28 -2.56 3.85 -4.15
N ASN A 29 -2.64 2.75 -3.43
CA ASN A 29 -1.80 2.49 -2.25
C ASN A 29 -0.35 2.19 -2.64
N LEU A 30 -0.12 1.51 -3.76
CA LEU A 30 1.22 1.31 -4.33
C LEU A 30 1.86 2.66 -4.69
N GLY A 31 1.10 3.56 -5.30
CA GLY A 31 1.52 4.92 -5.62
C GLY A 31 1.88 5.72 -4.37
N ALA A 32 1.11 5.61 -3.31
CA ALA A 32 1.39 6.27 -2.02
C ALA A 32 2.69 5.75 -1.40
N ALA A 33 2.92 4.44 -1.40
CA ALA A 33 4.16 3.84 -0.92
C ALA A 33 5.37 4.31 -1.75
N ARG A 34 5.23 4.38 -3.07
CA ARG A 34 6.27 4.86 -3.97
C ARG A 34 6.60 6.33 -3.75
N THR A 35 5.59 7.18 -3.63
CA THR A 35 5.77 8.61 -3.39
C THR A 35 6.51 8.88 -2.07
N ALA A 36 6.14 8.18 -1.00
CA ALA A 36 6.82 8.30 0.28
C ALA A 36 8.30 7.87 0.20
N LEU A 37 8.59 6.79 -0.52
CA LEU A 37 9.97 6.33 -0.74
C LEU A 37 10.79 7.35 -1.54
N VAL A 38 10.25 7.89 -2.61
CA VAL A 38 10.94 8.89 -3.44
C VAL A 38 11.24 10.15 -2.62
N THR A 39 10.29 10.60 -1.81
CA THR A 39 10.49 11.74 -0.90
C THR A 39 11.57 11.43 0.15
N LEU A 40 11.56 10.21 0.69
CA LEU A 40 12.56 9.76 1.66
C LEU A 40 13.99 9.78 1.10
N LEU A 41 14.17 9.48 -0.20
CA LEU A 41 15.49 9.48 -0.85
C LEU A 41 16.23 10.83 -0.75
N ASP A 42 15.50 11.93 -0.72
CA ASP A 42 16.06 13.29 -0.69
C ASP A 42 15.99 13.92 0.71
N GLU A 43 15.51 13.20 1.73
CA GLU A 43 15.35 13.72 3.08
C GLU A 43 16.57 13.42 3.95
N ALA A 44 17.21 14.48 4.46
CA ALA A 44 18.39 14.38 5.33
C ALA A 44 18.02 14.39 6.83
N ASP A 45 16.87 14.91 7.22
CA ASP A 45 16.44 15.00 8.60
C ASP A 45 15.92 13.66 9.14
N ALA A 46 16.53 13.14 10.20
CA ALA A 46 16.20 11.82 10.75
C ALA A 46 14.75 11.71 11.24
N THR A 47 14.19 12.77 11.82
CA THR A 47 12.79 12.79 12.29
C THR A 47 11.82 12.72 11.11
N LYS A 48 12.09 13.48 10.04
CA LYS A 48 11.29 13.44 8.81
C LYS A 48 11.43 12.10 8.10
N GLN A 49 12.63 11.53 8.04
CA GLN A 49 12.86 10.18 7.52
C GLN A 49 11.96 9.16 8.20
N ASN A 50 11.88 9.19 9.54
CA ASN A 50 11.01 8.29 10.30
C ASN A 50 9.53 8.48 9.94
N GLY A 51 9.09 9.71 9.70
CA GLY A 51 7.73 10.01 9.25
C GLY A 51 7.43 9.38 7.89
N TYR A 52 8.33 9.47 6.93
CA TYR A 52 8.17 8.84 5.61
C TYR A 52 8.22 7.31 5.70
N VAL A 53 9.06 6.75 6.56
CA VAL A 53 9.08 5.30 6.80
C VAL A 53 7.73 4.82 7.34
N GLU A 54 7.10 5.56 8.26
CA GLU A 54 5.75 5.23 8.75
C GLU A 54 4.69 5.36 7.66
N GLN A 55 4.77 6.34 6.77
CA GLN A 55 3.89 6.43 5.60
C GLN A 55 4.06 5.23 4.66
N ILE A 56 5.28 4.79 4.43
CA ILE A 56 5.57 3.58 3.65
C ILE A 56 4.93 2.35 4.30
N LYS A 57 5.06 2.19 5.60
CA LYS A 57 4.46 1.06 6.34
C LYS A 57 2.93 1.07 6.23
N THR A 58 2.31 2.22 6.39
CA THR A 58 0.85 2.38 6.30
C THR A 58 0.35 2.03 4.90
N ALA A 59 0.98 2.57 3.85
CA ALA A 59 0.63 2.28 2.47
C ALA A 59 0.88 0.81 2.10
N THR A 60 1.98 0.22 2.59
CA THR A 60 2.31 -1.20 2.40
C THR A 60 1.26 -2.11 3.04
N ALA A 61 0.85 -1.82 4.28
CA ALA A 61 -0.21 -2.56 4.95
C ALA A 61 -1.54 -2.47 4.19
N ALA A 62 -1.85 -1.33 3.60
CA ALA A 62 -3.03 -1.15 2.77
C ALA A 62 -2.97 -1.99 1.48
N VAL A 63 -1.83 -2.04 0.80
CA VAL A 63 -1.63 -2.93 -0.36
C VAL A 63 -1.81 -4.39 0.05
N ASP A 64 -1.16 -4.83 1.11
CA ASP A 64 -1.27 -6.21 1.59
C ASP A 64 -2.72 -6.59 1.95
N ALA A 65 -3.46 -5.69 2.59
CA ALA A 65 -4.87 -5.89 2.92
C ALA A 65 -5.75 -5.96 1.65
N ASN A 66 -5.49 -5.10 0.66
CA ASN A 66 -6.21 -5.15 -0.62
C ASN A 66 -5.95 -6.48 -1.34
N LEU A 67 -4.69 -6.94 -1.41
CA LEU A 67 -4.35 -8.22 -2.03
C LEU A 67 -5.04 -9.39 -1.34
N ALA A 68 -5.06 -9.41 -0.01
CA ALA A 68 -5.74 -10.45 0.76
C ALA A 68 -7.25 -10.48 0.49
N ALA A 69 -7.89 -9.32 0.41
CA ALA A 69 -9.32 -9.20 0.13
C ALA A 69 -9.67 -9.64 -1.31
N MET A 70 -8.75 -9.49 -2.26
CA MET A 70 -8.94 -9.84 -3.68
C MET A 70 -8.53 -11.27 -4.02
N ALA A 71 -7.83 -11.99 -3.14
CA ALA A 71 -7.17 -13.26 -3.41
C ALA A 71 -8.12 -14.37 -3.85
N SER A 72 -9.37 -14.36 -3.40
CA SER A 72 -10.39 -15.35 -3.72
C SER A 72 -11.50 -14.83 -4.64
N GLY A 73 -11.39 -13.60 -5.13
CA GLY A 73 -12.38 -12.94 -5.96
C GLY A 73 -12.08 -13.00 -7.45
N PRO A 74 -12.80 -12.19 -8.28
CA PRO A 74 -12.63 -12.18 -9.73
C PRO A 74 -11.26 -11.69 -10.20
N ASP A 75 -10.52 -10.97 -9.35
CA ASP A 75 -9.19 -10.44 -9.64
C ASP A 75 -8.05 -11.30 -9.08
N ALA A 76 -8.34 -12.53 -8.65
CA ALA A 76 -7.33 -13.45 -8.07
C ALA A 76 -6.11 -13.66 -8.98
N ALA A 77 -6.31 -13.74 -10.30
CA ALA A 77 -5.20 -13.89 -11.26
C ALA A 77 -4.26 -12.67 -11.24
N LYS A 78 -4.80 -11.46 -11.10
CA LYS A 78 -4.00 -10.24 -10.96
C LYS A 78 -3.20 -10.23 -9.65
N VAL A 79 -3.79 -10.68 -8.56
CA VAL A 79 -3.10 -10.83 -7.26
C VAL A 79 -1.93 -11.81 -7.39
N ASN A 80 -2.15 -12.95 -8.00
CA ASN A 80 -1.12 -13.98 -8.20
C ASN A 80 0.03 -13.48 -9.09
N ALA A 81 -0.26 -12.65 -10.09
CA ALA A 81 0.77 -12.06 -10.95
C ALA A 81 1.53 -10.93 -10.25
N PHE A 82 0.89 -10.16 -9.39
CA PHE A 82 1.45 -9.01 -8.67
C PHE A 82 2.35 -9.42 -7.51
N LYS A 83 1.92 -10.39 -6.72
CA LYS A 83 2.48 -10.70 -5.41
C LYS A 83 3.96 -11.07 -5.41
N PRO A 84 4.50 -11.91 -6.32
CA PRO A 84 5.92 -12.25 -6.31
C PRO A 84 6.83 -11.03 -6.48
N THR A 85 6.47 -10.12 -7.38
CA THR A 85 7.22 -8.87 -7.62
C THR A 85 7.07 -7.91 -6.44
N TRP A 86 5.89 -7.84 -5.85
CA TRP A 86 5.62 -7.06 -4.64
C TRP A 86 6.48 -7.52 -3.45
N ASP A 87 6.60 -8.81 -3.24
CA ASP A 87 7.43 -9.36 -2.17
C ASP A 87 8.91 -9.00 -2.37
N LEU A 88 9.44 -9.07 -3.59
CA LEU A 88 10.79 -8.63 -3.92
C LEU A 88 10.97 -7.11 -3.74
N PHE A 89 9.98 -6.35 -4.15
CA PHE A 89 9.97 -4.89 -4.00
C PHE A 89 10.06 -4.48 -2.53
N LYS A 90 9.25 -5.09 -1.67
CA LYS A 90 9.28 -4.85 -0.22
C LYS A 90 10.62 -5.26 0.40
N ALA A 91 11.13 -6.41 0.06
CA ALA A 91 12.37 -6.95 0.61
C ALA A 91 13.57 -6.04 0.28
N THR A 92 13.69 -5.56 -0.94
CA THR A 92 14.76 -4.63 -1.34
C THR A 92 14.59 -3.27 -0.67
N ARG A 93 13.36 -2.74 -0.62
CA ARG A 93 13.09 -1.48 0.05
C ARG A 93 13.48 -1.50 1.52
N ASP A 94 13.02 -2.52 2.24
CA ASP A 94 13.16 -2.58 3.70
C ASP A 94 14.53 -3.11 4.12
N GLY A 95 15.14 -3.99 3.34
CA GLY A 95 16.43 -4.61 3.65
C GLY A 95 17.65 -3.85 3.10
N GLU A 96 17.49 -3.04 2.06
CA GLU A 96 18.62 -2.37 1.41
C GLU A 96 18.45 -0.86 1.26
N ILE A 97 17.29 -0.39 0.75
CA ILE A 97 17.11 1.04 0.44
C ILE A 97 16.97 1.88 1.71
N VAL A 98 16.03 1.54 2.58
CA VAL A 98 15.80 2.30 3.83
C VAL A 98 17.01 2.26 4.73
N PRO A 99 17.71 1.14 4.96
CA PRO A 99 18.96 1.13 5.71
C PRO A 99 20.06 1.99 5.08
N ALA A 100 20.20 1.99 3.75
CA ALA A 100 21.17 2.83 3.06
C ALA A 100 20.89 4.33 3.27
N ILE A 101 19.63 4.74 3.21
CA ILE A 101 19.21 6.12 3.49
C ILE A 101 19.59 6.52 4.92
N LYS A 102 19.29 5.68 5.89
CA LYS A 102 19.59 5.92 7.30
C LYS A 102 21.09 5.96 7.59
N ALA A 103 21.88 5.21 6.85
CA ALA A 103 23.34 5.21 6.92
C ALA A 103 24.00 6.37 6.16
N GLY A 104 23.23 7.18 5.43
CA GLY A 104 23.75 8.28 4.61
C GLY A 104 24.29 7.85 3.24
N ASP A 105 24.13 6.59 2.86
CA ASP A 105 24.50 6.07 1.53
C ASP A 105 23.40 6.34 0.51
N THR A 106 23.20 7.61 0.22
CA THR A 106 22.15 8.09 -0.69
C THR A 106 22.35 7.60 -2.12
N ALA A 107 23.60 7.49 -2.57
CA ALA A 107 23.90 7.01 -3.93
C ALA A 107 23.42 5.58 -4.14
N LYS A 108 23.70 4.68 -3.20
CA LYS A 108 23.22 3.28 -3.23
C LYS A 108 21.69 3.23 -3.19
N ALA A 109 21.08 3.99 -2.29
CA ALA A 109 19.63 4.04 -2.15
C ALA A 109 18.95 4.50 -3.45
N LYS A 110 19.46 5.57 -4.07
CA LYS A 110 18.93 6.09 -5.34
C LYS A 110 19.11 5.10 -6.49
N GLU A 111 20.25 4.44 -6.58
CA GLU A 111 20.49 3.44 -7.61
C GLU A 111 19.47 2.29 -7.52
N LEU A 112 19.29 1.72 -6.34
CA LEU A 112 18.33 0.65 -6.14
C LEU A 112 16.88 1.11 -6.44
N ALA A 113 16.49 2.28 -5.94
CA ALA A 113 15.14 2.80 -6.11
C ALA A 113 14.81 3.15 -7.56
N THR A 114 15.76 3.70 -8.32
CA THR A 114 15.54 4.20 -9.69
C THR A 114 15.82 3.18 -10.78
N LYS A 115 16.63 2.17 -10.51
CA LYS A 115 16.95 1.09 -11.48
C LYS A 115 16.21 -0.19 -11.15
N VAL A 116 16.53 -0.85 -10.05
CA VAL A 116 15.93 -2.14 -9.69
C VAL A 116 14.43 -2.01 -9.42
N GLN A 117 14.05 -1.08 -8.56
CA GLN A 117 12.65 -0.91 -8.16
C GLN A 117 11.77 -0.33 -9.28
N ALA A 118 12.35 0.48 -10.17
CA ALA A 118 11.59 1.01 -11.31
C ALA A 118 11.08 -0.10 -12.24
N GLY A 119 11.91 -1.11 -12.51
CA GLY A 119 11.50 -2.28 -13.29
C GLY A 119 10.41 -3.10 -12.60
N ARG A 120 10.56 -3.33 -11.31
CA ARG A 120 9.55 -4.03 -10.49
C ARG A 120 8.23 -3.27 -10.43
N LEU A 121 8.30 -1.95 -10.27
CA LEU A 121 7.10 -1.10 -10.28
C LEU A 121 6.34 -1.21 -11.59
N LYS A 122 7.06 -1.21 -12.71
CA LYS A 122 6.46 -1.39 -14.04
C LYS A 122 5.76 -2.74 -14.18
N GLU A 123 6.40 -3.81 -13.72
CA GLU A 123 5.80 -5.16 -13.72
C GLU A 123 4.55 -5.23 -12.84
N MET A 124 4.60 -4.68 -11.64
CA MET A 124 3.46 -4.63 -10.72
C MET A 124 2.28 -3.85 -11.30
N LYS A 125 2.55 -2.69 -11.89
CA LYS A 125 1.52 -1.89 -12.55
C LYS A 125 0.87 -2.65 -13.72
N ALA A 126 1.67 -3.33 -14.52
CA ALA A 126 1.16 -4.14 -15.63
C ALA A 126 0.29 -5.30 -15.11
N ALA A 127 0.73 -6.00 -14.07
CA ALA A 127 -0.01 -7.12 -13.47
C ALA A 127 -1.37 -6.68 -12.92
N MET A 128 -1.45 -5.50 -12.30
CA MET A 128 -2.68 -4.99 -11.67
C MET A 128 -3.53 -4.12 -12.62
N GLY A 129 -3.01 -3.76 -13.78
CA GLY A 129 -3.69 -2.86 -14.70
C GLY A 129 -3.66 -1.38 -14.27
N CYS A 130 -2.60 -0.96 -13.58
CA CYS A 130 -2.40 0.44 -13.23
C CYS A 130 -1.95 1.26 -14.44
N ASN A 131 -2.40 2.49 -14.50
CA ASN A 131 -1.98 3.46 -15.52
C ASN A 131 -0.65 4.14 -15.14
#